data_baee2fedfa66e937804d98575b49b651
#
_entry.id   baee2fedfa66e937804d98575b49b651
#
_cell.length_a   1.000
_cell.length_b   1.000
_cell.length_c   1.000
_cell.angle_alpha   90.00
_cell.angle_beta   90.00
_cell.angle_gamma   90.00
#
_symmetry.space_group_name_H-M   'P 1'
#
loop_
_entity.id
_entity.type
_entity.pdbx_description
1 polymer ?
#
loop_
_entity_poly.entity_id
_entity_poly.type
_entity_poly.pdbx_seq_one_letter_code
_entity_poly.pdbx_strand_id
1 'polypeptide(L)'
;SYCNGRKSIDGMPSVLCGIPMFVEPFVLSPQSMNTYTGLPGLLRQEGYQTAFFHGANRGSMGFLAFAKKIGFEAYYGREDYAADKRFGGDADFDGHWGIWDEPFLQYYCAKMSEMKEPFMTAVFTVSSHTPYVIPEKYKKVYPEEGLIMHKCIRYTDMAIGKFFESARKQPWFKNPIFVL
;
A
#
# COMPACT_ATOMS: atom_id res chain seq x y z
N SER A 1 2.79 17.59 4.57
CA SER A 1 1.51 17.00 4.06
C SER A 1 0.44 17.09 5.13
N TYR A 2 -0.79 17.25 4.72
CA TYR A 2 -1.94 17.27 5.61
C TYR A 2 -2.78 16.02 5.37
N CYS A 3 -3.27 15.44 6.47
CA CYS A 3 -4.16 14.30 6.43
C CYS A 3 -5.59 14.76 6.12
N ASN A 4 -6.28 14.09 5.22
CA ASN A 4 -7.71 14.28 5.01
C ASN A 4 -8.46 13.09 5.61
N GLY A 5 -9.23 13.36 6.66
CA GLY A 5 -9.91 12.33 7.44
C GLY A 5 -9.08 11.76 8.59
N ARG A 6 -9.68 10.82 9.32
CA ARG A 6 -9.10 10.20 10.52
C ARG A 6 -8.85 8.70 10.36
N LYS A 7 -9.27 8.12 9.26
CA LYS A 7 -9.22 6.68 8.99
C LYS A 7 -8.47 6.39 7.69
N SER A 8 -7.84 5.26 7.63
CA SER A 8 -7.10 4.80 6.44
C SER A 8 -7.96 4.76 5.17
N ILE A 9 -9.25 4.42 5.32
CA ILE A 9 -10.21 4.36 4.23
C ILE A 9 -10.48 5.74 3.56
N ASP A 10 -10.16 6.84 4.25
CA ASP A 10 -10.29 8.20 3.72
C ASP A 10 -9.13 8.55 2.77
N GLY A 11 -7.99 7.91 2.94
CA GLY A 11 -6.77 8.20 2.19
C GLY A 11 -6.85 7.84 0.70
N MET A 12 -7.37 6.66 0.37
CA MET A 12 -7.46 6.22 -1.03
C MET A 12 -8.25 7.16 -1.94
N PRO A 13 -9.51 7.54 -1.59
CA PRO A 13 -10.28 8.49 -2.40
C PRO A 13 -9.60 9.85 -2.52
N SER A 14 -8.98 10.34 -1.42
CA SER A 14 -8.31 11.63 -1.41
C SER A 14 -7.08 11.67 -2.30
N VAL A 15 -6.22 10.66 -2.22
CA VAL A 15 -4.96 10.62 -2.98
C VAL A 15 -5.17 10.24 -4.43
N LEU A 16 -6.06 9.26 -4.71
CA LEU A 16 -6.19 8.66 -6.04
C LEU A 16 -7.32 9.27 -6.89
N CYS A 17 -8.26 9.98 -6.26
CA CYS A 17 -9.41 10.58 -6.97
C CYS A 17 -9.59 12.07 -6.66
N GLY A 18 -8.82 12.65 -5.74
CA GLY A 18 -9.04 14.03 -5.30
C GLY A 18 -10.36 14.25 -4.54
N ILE A 19 -10.94 13.17 -3.99
CA ILE A 19 -12.22 13.22 -3.28
C ILE A 19 -11.95 13.27 -1.78
N PRO A 20 -12.10 14.43 -1.11
CA PRO A 20 -11.88 14.56 0.32
C PRO A 20 -13.00 13.90 1.13
N MET A 21 -12.67 13.51 2.36
CA MET A 21 -13.68 13.16 3.35
C MET A 21 -14.37 14.43 3.87
N PHE A 22 -15.70 14.42 3.97
CA PHE A 22 -16.48 15.51 4.54
C PHE A 22 -17.02 15.13 5.92
N VAL A 23 -18.01 14.26 5.98
CA VAL A 23 -18.68 13.84 7.21
C VAL A 23 -18.35 12.38 7.54
N GLU A 24 -18.38 11.53 6.52
CA GLU A 24 -18.08 10.11 6.60
C GLU A 24 -17.13 9.68 5.46
N PRO A 25 -16.45 8.54 5.58
CA PRO A 25 -15.61 8.02 4.52
C PRO A 25 -16.36 7.90 3.20
N PHE A 26 -15.82 8.49 2.12
CA PHE A 26 -16.46 8.48 0.80
C PHE A 26 -16.83 7.05 0.35
N VAL A 27 -15.97 6.07 0.59
CA VAL A 27 -16.21 4.66 0.20
C VAL A 27 -17.46 4.07 0.86
N LEU A 28 -17.84 4.56 2.02
CA LEU A 28 -19.02 4.12 2.78
C LEU A 28 -20.28 4.94 2.47
N SER A 29 -20.15 6.03 1.73
CA SER A 29 -21.26 6.91 1.38
C SER A 29 -22.02 6.41 0.15
N PRO A 30 -23.32 6.73 0.01
CA PRO A 30 -24.08 6.42 -1.20
C PRO A 30 -23.47 6.99 -2.48
N GLN A 31 -22.75 8.12 -2.38
CA GLN A 31 -22.09 8.79 -3.50
C GLN A 31 -20.97 7.93 -4.10
N SER A 32 -20.41 6.99 -3.32
CA SER A 32 -19.42 6.03 -3.83
C SER A 32 -19.98 5.10 -4.91
N MET A 33 -21.30 5.01 -5.05
CA MET A 33 -21.95 4.24 -6.10
C MET A 33 -21.99 4.98 -7.44
N ASN A 34 -21.83 6.30 -7.46
CA ASN A 34 -21.77 7.09 -8.69
C ASN A 34 -20.54 6.73 -9.54
N THR A 35 -20.55 7.15 -10.80
CA THR A 35 -19.38 7.09 -11.68
C THR A 35 -18.43 8.25 -11.33
N TYR A 36 -17.19 7.94 -11.10
CA TYR A 36 -16.12 8.92 -10.90
C TYR A 36 -14.80 8.36 -11.44
N THR A 37 -13.87 9.24 -11.73
CA THR A 37 -12.60 8.88 -12.34
C THR A 37 -11.49 8.97 -11.30
N GLY A 38 -10.63 7.97 -11.27
CA GLY A 38 -9.40 7.99 -10.49
C GLY A 38 -8.16 8.09 -11.39
N LEU A 39 -7.06 8.51 -10.82
CA LEU A 39 -5.77 8.60 -11.51
C LEU A 39 -5.39 7.31 -12.26
N PRO A 40 -5.55 6.10 -11.68
CA PRO A 40 -5.22 4.86 -12.41
C PRO A 40 -6.07 4.67 -13.66
N GLY A 41 -7.36 5.03 -13.63
CA GLY A 41 -8.24 4.96 -14.80
C GLY A 41 -7.82 5.90 -15.92
N LEU A 42 -7.38 7.12 -15.58
CA LEU A 42 -6.84 8.08 -16.56
C LEU A 42 -5.54 7.56 -17.19
N LEU A 43 -4.61 7.10 -16.38
CA LEU A 43 -3.32 6.61 -16.88
C LEU A 43 -3.47 5.34 -17.73
N ARG A 44 -4.45 4.47 -17.44
CA ARG A 44 -4.77 3.34 -18.32
C ARG A 44 -5.16 3.77 -19.74
N GLN A 45 -5.90 4.87 -19.88
CA GLN A 45 -6.26 5.39 -21.20
C GLN A 45 -5.03 5.83 -21.99
N GLU A 46 -3.95 6.18 -21.28
CA GLU A 46 -2.65 6.52 -21.85
C GLU A 46 -1.71 5.29 -21.98
N GLY A 47 -2.23 4.08 -21.80
CA GLY A 47 -1.49 2.82 -22.01
C GLY A 47 -0.67 2.35 -20.80
N TYR A 48 -0.83 2.95 -19.63
CA TYR A 48 -0.17 2.49 -18.41
C TYR A 48 -0.78 1.19 -17.88
N GLN A 49 0.05 0.24 -17.47
CA GLN A 49 -0.38 -0.84 -16.58
C GLN A 49 -0.58 -0.28 -15.17
N THR A 50 -1.62 -0.75 -14.48
CA THR A 50 -1.94 -0.20 -13.16
C THR A 50 -2.16 -1.30 -12.12
N ALA A 51 -1.54 -1.16 -10.94
CA ALA A 51 -1.67 -2.14 -9.86
C ALA A 51 -1.72 -1.48 -8.48
N PHE A 52 -2.60 -2.00 -7.62
CA PHE A 52 -2.71 -1.60 -6.22
C PHE A 52 -2.22 -2.72 -5.30
N PHE A 53 -1.48 -2.35 -4.26
CA PHE A 53 -0.86 -3.27 -3.32
C PHE A 53 -1.28 -2.94 -1.88
N HIS A 54 -1.67 -3.96 -1.13
CA HIS A 54 -2.00 -3.81 0.28
C HIS A 54 -1.77 -5.14 1.01
N GLY A 55 -0.89 -5.16 2.00
CA GLY A 55 -0.49 -6.39 2.70
C GLY A 55 -1.58 -7.11 3.49
N ALA A 56 -2.77 -6.51 3.65
CA ALA A 56 -3.92 -7.15 4.28
C ALA A 56 -4.68 -8.08 3.32
N ASN A 57 -5.65 -8.82 3.86
CA ASN A 57 -6.55 -9.65 3.06
C ASN A 57 -7.25 -8.84 1.99
N ARG A 58 -7.51 -9.43 0.82
CA ARG A 58 -8.13 -8.75 -0.34
C ARG A 58 -9.46 -8.06 -0.01
N GLY A 59 -10.25 -8.63 0.91
CA GLY A 59 -11.54 -8.06 1.33
C GLY A 59 -11.43 -6.91 2.33
N SER A 60 -10.22 -6.60 2.81
CA SER A 60 -10.03 -5.59 3.86
C SER A 60 -10.50 -4.21 3.43
N MET A 61 -11.33 -3.58 4.26
CA MET A 61 -11.84 -2.20 4.12
C MET A 61 -12.45 -1.85 2.75
N GLY A 62 -12.83 -2.84 1.92
CA GLY A 62 -13.37 -2.61 0.57
C GLY A 62 -12.36 -2.07 -0.44
N PHE A 63 -11.07 -2.09 -0.13
CA PHE A 63 -10.02 -1.52 -0.99
C PHE A 63 -9.94 -2.19 -2.37
N LEU A 64 -10.14 -3.50 -2.46
CA LEU A 64 -10.18 -4.20 -3.74
C LEU A 64 -11.30 -3.66 -4.65
N ALA A 65 -12.51 -3.53 -4.12
CA ALA A 65 -13.66 -3.05 -4.90
C ALA A 65 -13.44 -1.60 -5.35
N PHE A 66 -12.96 -0.75 -4.45
CA PHE A 66 -12.65 0.64 -4.75
C PHE A 66 -11.52 0.76 -5.79
N ALA A 67 -10.41 0.03 -5.60
CA ALA A 67 -9.28 0.04 -6.53
C ALA A 67 -9.71 -0.34 -7.95
N LYS A 68 -10.50 -1.41 -8.10
CA LYS A 68 -11.05 -1.79 -9.40
C LYS A 68 -11.96 -0.73 -9.99
N LYS A 69 -12.81 -0.12 -9.18
CA LYS A 69 -13.75 0.91 -9.61
C LYS A 69 -13.04 2.14 -10.17
N ILE A 70 -11.93 2.55 -9.56
CA ILE A 70 -11.15 3.72 -10.01
C ILE A 70 -10.14 3.41 -11.12
N GLY A 71 -10.04 2.15 -11.56
CA GLY A 71 -9.32 1.77 -12.77
C GLY A 71 -8.04 0.98 -12.58
N PHE A 72 -7.71 0.48 -11.39
CA PHE A 72 -6.61 -0.48 -11.26
C PHE A 72 -6.95 -1.81 -11.92
N GLU A 73 -6.04 -2.31 -12.76
CA GLU A 73 -6.17 -3.61 -13.44
C GLU A 73 -5.88 -4.76 -12.49
N ALA A 74 -4.83 -4.62 -11.69
CA ALA A 74 -4.40 -5.62 -10.73
C ALA A 74 -4.52 -5.11 -9.29
N TYR A 75 -4.76 -6.05 -8.38
CA TYR A 75 -4.73 -5.84 -6.93
C TYR A 75 -3.97 -7.00 -6.29
N TYR A 76 -2.96 -6.67 -5.51
CA TYR A 76 -2.12 -7.65 -4.81
C TYR A 76 -2.30 -7.51 -3.30
N GLY A 77 -2.90 -8.54 -2.70
CA GLY A 77 -3.13 -8.65 -1.26
C GLY A 77 -2.25 -9.70 -0.59
N ARG A 78 -2.57 -10.00 0.68
CA ARG A 78 -1.90 -11.06 1.45
C ARG A 78 -1.92 -12.41 0.74
N GLU A 79 -3.05 -12.75 0.11
CA GLU A 79 -3.22 -14.04 -0.57
C GLU A 79 -2.26 -14.17 -1.76
N ASP A 80 -2.02 -13.08 -2.48
CA ASP A 80 -1.07 -13.06 -3.60
C ASP A 80 0.37 -13.16 -3.12
N TYR A 81 0.68 -12.48 -2.01
CA TYR A 81 1.97 -12.58 -1.35
C TYR A 81 2.23 -14.03 -0.90
N ALA A 82 1.28 -14.66 -0.22
CA ALA A 82 1.41 -16.01 0.28
C ALA A 82 1.53 -17.07 -0.84
N ALA A 83 0.95 -16.81 -2.00
CA ALA A 83 1.06 -17.68 -3.17
C ALA A 83 2.43 -17.62 -3.85
N ASP A 84 3.17 -16.53 -3.69
CA ASP A 84 4.49 -16.33 -4.30
C ASP A 84 5.59 -16.98 -3.47
N LYS A 85 6.09 -18.13 -3.93
CA LYS A 85 7.09 -18.95 -3.22
C LYS A 85 8.46 -18.30 -3.02
N ARG A 86 8.71 -17.13 -3.60
CA ARG A 86 9.94 -16.34 -3.37
C ARG A 86 9.96 -15.65 -2.01
N PHE A 87 8.80 -15.54 -1.34
CA PHE A 87 8.61 -14.82 -0.08
C PHE A 87 8.17 -15.75 1.04
N GLY A 88 8.15 -15.24 2.28
CA GLY A 88 7.91 -16.05 3.46
C GLY A 88 6.46 -16.53 3.67
N GLY A 89 5.54 -16.10 2.81
CA GLY A 89 4.14 -16.49 2.92
C GLY A 89 3.50 -16.04 4.23
N ASP A 90 2.73 -16.92 4.84
CA ASP A 90 2.07 -16.63 6.12
C ASP A 90 3.03 -16.49 7.33
N ALA A 91 4.30 -16.88 7.20
CA ALA A 91 5.29 -16.62 8.23
C ALA A 91 5.60 -15.12 8.41
N ASP A 92 5.33 -14.32 7.39
CA ASP A 92 5.48 -12.86 7.42
C ASP A 92 4.20 -12.11 7.84
N PHE A 93 3.15 -12.83 8.26
CA PHE A 93 1.93 -12.22 8.77
C PHE A 93 2.13 -11.67 10.18
N ASP A 94 1.67 -10.44 10.43
CA ASP A 94 1.85 -9.73 11.70
C ASP A 94 0.96 -10.25 12.85
N GLY A 95 0.07 -11.19 12.55
CA GLY A 95 -0.90 -11.74 13.50
C GLY A 95 -2.19 -10.91 13.65
N HIS A 96 -2.31 -9.76 12.98
CA HIS A 96 -3.40 -8.81 13.16
C HIS A 96 -4.01 -8.33 11.83
N TRP A 97 -3.22 -7.64 11.03
CA TRP A 97 -3.72 -6.90 9.85
C TRP A 97 -3.24 -7.45 8.52
N GLY A 98 -1.95 -7.79 8.43
CA GLY A 98 -1.40 -8.19 7.15
C GLY A 98 0.07 -8.62 7.20
N ILE A 99 0.67 -8.69 6.03
CA ILE A 99 2.10 -8.97 5.89
C ILE A 99 2.90 -7.76 6.39
N TRP A 100 3.96 -8.01 7.16
CA TRP A 100 4.88 -6.97 7.60
C TRP A 100 5.36 -6.10 6.44
N ASP A 101 5.45 -4.78 6.64
CA ASP A 101 5.81 -3.83 5.57
C ASP A 101 7.16 -4.15 4.92
N GLU A 102 8.17 -4.60 5.68
CA GLU A 102 9.49 -4.91 5.10
C GLU A 102 9.41 -5.99 4.01
N PRO A 103 8.93 -7.21 4.26
CA PRO A 103 8.83 -8.23 3.21
C PRO A 103 7.79 -7.87 2.15
N PHE A 104 6.69 -7.19 2.51
CA PHE A 104 5.68 -6.80 1.53
C PHE A 104 6.19 -5.75 0.54
N LEU A 105 7.00 -4.80 0.98
CA LEU A 105 7.61 -3.81 0.08
C LEU A 105 8.69 -4.43 -0.82
N GLN A 106 9.36 -5.51 -0.41
CA GLN A 106 10.24 -6.27 -1.31
C GLN A 106 9.42 -7.03 -2.38
N TYR A 107 8.30 -7.62 -2.00
CA TYR A 107 7.34 -8.22 -2.93
C TYR A 107 6.81 -7.17 -3.92
N TYR A 108 6.41 -6.00 -3.43
CA TYR A 108 5.98 -4.87 -4.24
C TYR A 108 7.02 -4.50 -5.30
N CYS A 109 8.30 -4.34 -4.89
CA CYS A 109 9.40 -4.06 -5.82
C CYS A 109 9.56 -5.16 -6.89
N ALA A 110 9.47 -6.43 -6.48
CA ALA A 110 9.56 -7.56 -7.40
C ALA A 110 8.40 -7.55 -8.42
N LYS A 111 7.17 -7.31 -7.96
CA LYS A 111 6.00 -7.24 -8.85
C LYS A 111 6.05 -6.04 -9.81
N MET A 112 6.53 -4.88 -9.36
CA MET A 112 6.78 -3.74 -10.27
C MET A 112 7.76 -4.11 -11.38
N SER A 113 8.78 -4.92 -11.08
CA SER A 113 9.79 -5.35 -12.06
C SER A 113 9.26 -6.39 -13.07
N GLU A 114 8.09 -6.97 -12.82
CA GLU A 114 7.37 -7.85 -13.74
C GLU A 114 6.40 -7.08 -14.65
N MET A 115 6.14 -5.80 -14.35
CA MET A 115 5.20 -4.97 -15.11
C MET A 115 5.84 -4.42 -16.39
N LYS A 116 5.00 -4.26 -17.42
CA LYS A 116 5.40 -3.57 -18.65
C LYS A 116 5.32 -2.06 -18.45
N GLU A 117 6.37 -1.34 -18.84
CA GLU A 117 6.37 0.12 -18.85
C GLU A 117 5.52 0.70 -20.00
N PRO A 118 4.86 1.84 -19.82
CA PRO A 118 4.77 2.57 -18.56
C PRO A 118 3.80 1.92 -17.57
N PHE A 119 4.05 2.11 -16.28
CA PHE A 119 3.12 1.61 -15.24
C PHE A 119 2.88 2.63 -14.12
N MET A 120 1.75 2.51 -13.46
CA MET A 120 1.39 3.25 -12.26
C MET A 120 1.01 2.26 -11.16
N THR A 121 1.62 2.39 -10.00
CA THR A 121 1.31 1.55 -8.85
C THR A 121 1.03 2.39 -7.62
N ALA A 122 0.23 1.85 -6.71
CA ALA A 122 0.05 2.41 -5.38
C ALA A 122 0.19 1.29 -4.34
N VAL A 123 0.83 1.59 -3.22
CA VAL A 123 0.94 0.67 -2.08
C VAL A 123 0.43 1.34 -0.83
N PHE A 124 -0.31 0.57 -0.02
CA PHE A 124 -0.82 0.99 1.27
C PHE A 124 -0.23 0.07 2.35
N THR A 125 0.58 0.63 3.24
CA THR A 125 1.27 -0.09 4.32
C THR A 125 0.33 -0.47 5.46
N VAL A 126 0.72 -1.45 6.31
CA VAL A 126 -0.11 -1.94 7.42
C VAL A 126 0.56 -1.88 8.79
N SER A 127 1.89 -1.87 8.86
CA SER A 127 2.62 -2.09 10.12
C SER A 127 2.58 -0.94 11.12
N SER A 128 2.07 0.23 10.71
CA SER A 128 1.89 1.39 11.61
C SER A 128 0.52 1.43 12.30
N HIS A 129 -0.27 0.37 12.19
CA HIS A 129 -1.61 0.27 12.77
C HIS A 129 -1.58 -0.25 14.22
N THR A 130 -2.64 0.06 15.01
CA THR A 130 -2.86 -0.58 16.31
C THR A 130 -2.93 -2.11 16.12
N PRO A 131 -2.37 -2.93 17.01
CA PRO A 131 -1.86 -2.68 18.36
C PRO A 131 -0.41 -2.17 18.45
N TYR A 132 0.14 -1.61 17.37
CA TYR A 132 1.48 -1.01 17.32
C TYR A 132 2.59 -2.00 17.68
N VAL A 133 2.59 -3.12 17.00
CA VAL A 133 3.64 -4.15 17.12
C VAL A 133 4.64 -4.04 15.97
N ILE A 134 5.84 -4.55 16.17
CA ILE A 134 6.88 -4.68 15.16
C ILE A 134 7.47 -6.09 15.22
N PRO A 135 8.09 -6.60 14.14
CA PRO A 135 8.72 -7.91 14.16
C PRO A 135 9.72 -8.05 15.30
N GLU A 136 9.76 -9.24 15.92
CA GLU A 136 10.59 -9.53 17.11
C GLU A 136 12.06 -9.13 16.92
N LYS A 137 12.62 -9.42 15.72
CA LYS A 137 14.01 -9.09 15.35
C LYS A 137 14.33 -7.59 15.44
N TYR A 138 13.34 -6.71 15.43
CA TYR A 138 13.52 -5.26 15.47
C TYR A 138 13.23 -4.62 16.83
N LYS A 139 12.71 -5.35 17.80
CA LYS A 139 12.35 -4.78 19.12
C LYS A 139 13.53 -4.15 19.85
N LYS A 140 14.74 -4.71 19.69
CA LYS A 140 15.96 -4.13 20.27
C LYS A 140 16.50 -2.93 19.47
N VAL A 141 16.20 -2.88 18.17
CA VAL A 141 16.65 -1.78 17.28
C VAL A 141 15.75 -0.57 17.41
N TYR A 142 14.45 -0.81 17.58
CA TYR A 142 13.43 0.23 17.75
C TYR A 142 12.71 0.06 19.09
N PRO A 143 13.36 0.44 20.20
CA PRO A 143 12.74 0.34 21.52
C PRO A 143 11.51 1.25 21.61
N GLU A 144 10.63 0.91 22.54
CA GLU A 144 9.46 1.73 22.84
C GLU A 144 9.87 2.98 23.61
N GLU A 145 9.88 4.10 22.90
CA GLU A 145 10.24 5.41 23.43
C GLU A 145 9.19 6.43 23.00
N GLY A 146 8.73 7.25 23.96
CA GLY A 146 7.70 8.25 23.70
C GLY A 146 6.33 7.62 23.42
N LEU A 147 5.71 7.95 22.28
CA LEU A 147 4.43 7.35 21.89
C LEU A 147 4.64 5.94 21.35
N ILE A 148 3.76 5.02 21.75
CA ILE A 148 3.82 3.60 21.37
C ILE A 148 3.93 3.39 19.84
N MET A 149 3.37 4.28 19.04
CA MET A 149 3.40 4.23 17.58
C MET A 149 4.77 4.58 16.97
N HIS A 150 5.66 5.26 17.70
CA HIS A 150 6.95 5.73 17.15
C HIS A 150 7.82 4.57 16.66
N LYS A 151 7.85 3.45 17.37
CA LYS A 151 8.59 2.24 16.94
C LYS A 151 8.09 1.71 15.60
N CYS A 152 6.77 1.76 15.37
CA CYS A 152 6.17 1.30 14.12
C CYS A 152 6.50 2.23 12.96
N ILE A 153 6.47 3.55 13.20
CA ILE A 153 6.86 4.55 12.19
C ILE A 153 8.32 4.35 11.78
N ARG A 154 9.24 4.17 12.75
CA ARG A 154 10.66 3.89 12.48
C ARG A 154 10.85 2.58 11.69
N TYR A 155 10.05 1.55 12.01
CA TYR A 155 10.07 0.28 11.29
C TYR A 155 9.61 0.44 9.84
N THR A 156 8.48 1.12 9.60
CA THR A 156 7.96 1.36 8.24
C THR A 156 8.91 2.25 7.44
N ASP A 157 9.52 3.27 8.05
CA ASP A 157 10.53 4.11 7.41
C ASP A 157 11.75 3.28 6.95
N MET A 158 12.26 2.41 7.81
CA MET A 158 13.33 1.46 7.45
C MET A 158 12.90 0.53 6.31
N ALA A 159 11.66 0.03 6.33
CA ALA A 159 11.14 -0.84 5.28
C ALA A 159 11.05 -0.11 3.92
N ILE A 160 10.64 1.16 3.92
CA ILE A 160 10.65 2.05 2.75
C ILE A 160 12.10 2.28 2.26
N GLY A 161 13.04 2.52 3.17
CA GLY A 161 14.45 2.63 2.83
C GLY A 161 14.97 1.41 2.08
N LYS A 162 14.68 0.21 2.58
CA LYS A 162 15.04 -1.07 1.91
C LYS A 162 14.34 -1.27 0.56
N PHE A 163 13.10 -0.80 0.43
CA PHE A 163 12.42 -0.79 -0.86
C PHE A 163 13.22 0.05 -1.87
N PHE A 164 13.63 1.26 -1.52
CA PHE A 164 14.43 2.11 -2.41
C PHE A 164 15.80 1.52 -2.73
N GLU A 165 16.45 0.82 -1.79
CA GLU A 165 17.70 0.10 -2.06
C GLU A 165 17.52 -0.98 -3.13
N SER A 166 16.40 -1.69 -3.11
CA SER A 166 16.05 -2.71 -4.10
C SER A 166 15.59 -2.09 -5.43
N ALA A 167 14.76 -1.05 -5.37
CA ALA A 167 14.22 -0.35 -6.52
C ALA A 167 15.31 0.29 -7.37
N ARG A 168 16.33 0.91 -6.75
CA ARG A 168 17.47 1.53 -7.47
C ARG A 168 18.25 0.56 -8.36
N LYS A 169 18.14 -0.74 -8.13
CA LYS A 169 18.80 -1.78 -8.93
C LYS A 169 17.97 -2.19 -10.16
N GLN A 170 16.73 -1.70 -10.26
CA GLN A 170 15.81 -2.09 -11.32
C GLN A 170 15.91 -1.17 -12.53
N PRO A 171 15.76 -1.71 -13.76
CA PRO A 171 15.83 -0.91 -14.99
C PRO A 171 14.82 0.25 -15.02
N TRP A 172 13.62 0.04 -14.51
CA TRP A 172 12.55 1.04 -14.49
C TRP A 172 12.81 2.23 -13.55
N PHE A 173 13.81 2.15 -12.65
CA PHE A 173 14.12 3.21 -11.68
C PHE A 173 14.69 4.49 -12.32
N LYS A 174 14.93 4.51 -13.62
CA LYS A 174 15.56 5.68 -14.30
C LYS A 174 14.67 6.91 -14.34
N ASN A 175 13.36 6.75 -14.52
CA ASN A 175 12.42 7.86 -14.72
C ASN A 175 11.11 7.75 -13.89
N PRO A 176 11.10 7.26 -12.65
CA PRO A 176 9.89 7.20 -11.87
C PRO A 176 9.59 8.54 -11.19
N ILE A 177 8.31 8.75 -10.89
CA ILE A 177 7.84 9.75 -9.93
C ILE A 177 7.35 8.98 -8.69
N PHE A 178 7.94 9.25 -7.54
CA PHE A 178 7.49 8.72 -6.26
C PHE A 178 6.73 9.78 -5.49
N VAL A 179 5.56 9.41 -4.96
CA VAL A 179 4.75 10.24 -4.07
C VAL A 179 4.61 9.50 -2.75
N LEU A 180 5.04 10.13 -1.63
CA LEU A 180 5.00 9.58 -0.28
C LEU A 180 4.11 10.44 0.61
#